data_146d93fc4e440a94e46c01068b99ef08
#
_entry.id   146d93fc4e440a94e46c01068b99ef08
#
_cell.length_a   1.000
_cell.length_b   1.000
_cell.length_c   1.000
_cell.angle_alpha   90.00
_cell.angle_beta   90.00
_cell.angle_gamma   90.00
#
_symmetry.space_group_name_H-M   'P 1'
#
loop_
_entity.id
_entity.type
_entity.pdbx_description
1 polymer ?
#
loop_
_entity_poly.entity_id
_entity_poly.type
_entity_poly.pdbx_seq_one_letter_code
_entity_poly.pdbx_strand_id
1 'polypeptide(L)'
;MNILKLTPSCKDYLWGGSRLRSDFGIKSDLNPLAEAWVLSCHPDGPSYLADGTTLADYVTAHPGCLGTDCEKFEQFPILTKFIDAKNNLSIQVHPSNEYALKNEHQYGKTEMWYVLDCEPGAFLYYGFDHEISKAEFEERIKNNTLTEVLNAVPVHKGDCFFIPAGTLHAICKGIVIAEVQQNSNVTYRVYDTAVWGRTASPAPCTWRRRWT
;
A
#
# COMPACT_ATOMS: atom_id res chain seq x y z
N MET A 1 -11.80 -3.55 29.49
CA MET A 1 -11.26 -3.41 28.12
C MET A 1 -11.74 -4.61 27.33
N ASN A 2 -12.46 -4.42 26.23
CA ASN A 2 -12.95 -5.51 25.40
C ASN A 2 -12.00 -5.70 24.21
N ILE A 3 -11.67 -6.94 23.87
CA ILE A 3 -10.92 -7.27 22.67
C ILE A 3 -11.94 -7.39 21.53
N LEU A 4 -11.77 -6.59 20.48
CA LEU A 4 -12.60 -6.66 19.28
C LEU A 4 -11.93 -7.55 18.25
N LYS A 5 -12.65 -8.55 17.76
CA LYS A 5 -12.22 -9.37 16.62
C LYS A 5 -12.74 -8.72 15.35
N LEU A 6 -11.84 -8.40 14.43
CA LEU A 6 -12.18 -7.76 13.16
C LEU A 6 -12.16 -8.74 12.00
N THR A 7 -13.08 -8.53 11.06
CA THR A 7 -13.09 -9.16 9.74
C THR A 7 -12.55 -8.15 8.72
N PRO A 8 -11.55 -8.48 7.90
CA PRO A 8 -10.96 -7.54 6.97
C PRO A 8 -11.85 -7.27 5.75
N SER A 9 -11.73 -6.07 5.19
CA SER A 9 -12.06 -5.85 3.78
C SER A 9 -10.98 -6.44 2.90
N CYS A 10 -11.37 -7.18 1.85
CA CYS A 10 -10.47 -7.86 0.94
C CYS A 10 -10.49 -7.23 -0.46
N LYS A 11 -9.37 -7.33 -1.20
CA LYS A 11 -9.22 -6.81 -2.57
C LYS A 11 -8.63 -7.88 -3.50
N ASP A 12 -9.09 -7.87 -4.76
CA ASP A 12 -8.79 -8.86 -5.80
C ASP A 12 -7.95 -8.29 -6.96
N TYR A 13 -6.98 -7.45 -6.65
CA TYR A 13 -6.10 -6.89 -7.67
C TYR A 13 -5.37 -7.97 -8.46
N LEU A 14 -5.17 -7.76 -9.78
CA LEU A 14 -4.61 -8.74 -10.72
C LEU A 14 -3.20 -9.25 -10.36
N TRP A 15 -2.44 -8.48 -9.59
CA TRP A 15 -1.12 -8.87 -9.12
C TRP A 15 -1.14 -9.77 -7.89
N GLY A 16 -2.31 -9.96 -7.26
CA GLY A 16 -2.48 -10.76 -6.05
C GLY A 16 -2.31 -12.26 -6.25
N GLY A 17 -2.13 -12.94 -5.13
CA GLY A 17 -1.99 -14.39 -5.07
C GLY A 17 -3.10 -15.08 -4.31
N SER A 18 -2.74 -16.16 -3.61
CA SER A 18 -3.64 -16.95 -2.77
C SER A 18 -3.10 -17.17 -1.36
N ARG A 19 -1.90 -16.68 -1.05
CA ARG A 19 -1.18 -16.97 0.18
C ARG A 19 -1.85 -16.37 1.41
N LEU A 20 -2.53 -15.21 1.27
CA LEU A 20 -3.31 -14.66 2.38
C LEU A 20 -4.39 -15.64 2.87
N ARG A 21 -4.93 -16.47 1.98
CA ARG A 21 -5.88 -17.52 2.33
C ARG A 21 -5.20 -18.79 2.81
N SER A 22 -4.25 -19.33 2.04
CA SER A 22 -3.61 -20.62 2.34
C SER A 22 -2.71 -20.59 3.57
N ASP A 23 -1.91 -19.52 3.71
CA ASP A 23 -0.82 -19.47 4.70
C ASP A 23 -1.21 -18.63 5.94
N PHE A 24 -2.10 -17.64 5.75
CA PHE A 24 -2.49 -16.70 6.81
C PHE A 24 -3.96 -16.82 7.24
N GLY A 25 -4.74 -17.74 6.64
CA GLY A 25 -6.08 -18.06 7.08
C GLY A 25 -7.12 -16.95 6.86
N ILE A 26 -6.86 -15.97 6.00
CA ILE A 26 -7.82 -14.92 5.67
C ILE A 26 -8.98 -15.54 4.89
N LYS A 27 -10.19 -15.37 5.43
CA LYS A 27 -11.42 -15.88 4.81
C LYS A 27 -11.92 -14.89 3.77
N SER A 28 -11.97 -15.31 2.51
CA SER A 28 -12.48 -14.52 1.40
C SER A 28 -12.75 -15.42 0.19
N ASP A 29 -13.78 -15.13 -0.59
CA ASP A 29 -14.09 -15.81 -1.85
C ASP A 29 -13.39 -15.17 -3.06
N LEU A 30 -12.71 -14.02 -2.87
CA LEU A 30 -12.00 -13.32 -3.92
C LEU A 30 -10.82 -14.14 -4.45
N ASN A 31 -10.65 -14.19 -5.77
CA ASN A 31 -9.54 -14.86 -6.43
C ASN A 31 -9.07 -14.05 -7.65
N PRO A 32 -7.88 -13.46 -7.60
CA PRO A 32 -6.87 -13.55 -6.53
C PRO A 32 -7.30 -12.83 -5.23
N LEU A 33 -6.58 -13.10 -4.14
CA LEU A 33 -6.72 -12.37 -2.88
C LEU A 33 -5.45 -11.55 -2.66
N ALA A 34 -5.48 -10.31 -3.14
CA ALA A 34 -4.30 -9.45 -3.19
C ALA A 34 -4.03 -8.74 -1.86
N GLU A 35 -5.07 -8.17 -1.25
CA GLU A 35 -4.97 -7.44 0.02
C GLU A 35 -6.08 -7.83 0.98
N ALA A 36 -5.75 -7.81 2.29
CA ALA A 36 -6.70 -7.87 3.38
C ALA A 36 -6.45 -6.68 4.32
N TRP A 37 -7.39 -5.75 4.41
CA TRP A 37 -7.31 -4.57 5.28
C TRP A 37 -7.79 -4.97 6.67
N VAL A 38 -6.85 -5.44 7.47
CA VAL A 38 -7.13 -6.10 8.75
C VAL A 38 -7.44 -5.15 9.88
N LEU A 39 -6.99 -3.88 9.80
CA LEU A 39 -7.32 -2.80 10.73
C LEU A 39 -7.54 -1.54 9.89
N SER A 40 -8.79 -1.15 9.67
CA SER A 40 -9.12 -0.04 8.79
C SER A 40 -10.42 0.66 9.17
N CYS A 41 -10.35 1.98 9.33
CA CYS A 41 -11.50 2.88 9.34
C CYS A 41 -11.68 3.59 7.99
N HIS A 42 -10.89 3.24 6.96
CA HIS A 42 -10.95 3.90 5.67
C HIS A 42 -12.24 3.54 4.91
N PRO A 43 -12.96 4.51 4.30
CA PRO A 43 -14.23 4.24 3.62
C PRO A 43 -14.10 3.27 2.43
N ASP A 44 -12.95 3.24 1.74
CA ASP A 44 -12.71 2.32 0.62
C ASP A 44 -12.57 0.86 1.04
N GLY A 45 -12.41 0.58 2.34
CA GLY A 45 -12.24 -0.77 2.84
C GLY A 45 -12.24 -0.83 4.37
N PRO A 46 -13.38 -0.59 5.03
CA PRO A 46 -13.46 -0.67 6.48
C PRO A 46 -13.33 -2.12 6.96
N SER A 47 -12.71 -2.31 8.13
CA SER A 47 -12.81 -3.58 8.84
C SER A 47 -14.14 -3.66 9.58
N TYR A 48 -14.65 -4.89 9.80
CA TYR A 48 -15.96 -5.13 10.37
C TYR A 48 -15.87 -5.90 11.68
N LEU A 49 -16.75 -5.57 12.62
CA LEU A 49 -17.02 -6.34 13.82
C LEU A 49 -17.88 -7.58 13.49
N ALA A 50 -18.05 -8.47 14.46
CA ALA A 50 -18.81 -9.72 14.27
C ALA A 50 -20.31 -9.49 13.95
N ASP A 51 -20.86 -8.36 14.34
CA ASP A 51 -22.26 -7.96 14.08
C ASP A 51 -22.43 -7.20 12.74
N GLY A 52 -21.34 -7.02 11.98
CA GLY A 52 -21.35 -6.29 10.72
C GLY A 52 -21.13 -4.78 10.85
N THR A 53 -21.02 -4.23 12.07
CA THR A 53 -20.68 -2.83 12.30
C THR A 53 -19.27 -2.55 11.77
N THR A 54 -19.06 -1.42 11.08
CA THR A 54 -17.70 -1.03 10.68
C THR A 54 -16.88 -0.58 11.88
N LEU A 55 -15.56 -0.76 11.82
CA LEU A 55 -14.68 -0.22 12.86
C LEU A 55 -14.82 1.30 13.00
N ALA A 56 -15.04 2.01 11.89
CA ALA A 56 -15.27 3.46 11.91
C ALA A 56 -16.52 3.86 12.69
N ASP A 57 -17.65 3.15 12.45
CA ASP A 57 -18.89 3.41 13.20
C ASP A 57 -18.74 3.06 14.67
N TYR A 58 -18.05 1.95 14.98
CA TYR A 58 -17.75 1.59 16.37
C TYR A 58 -16.94 2.68 17.08
N VAL A 59 -15.87 3.18 16.46
CA VAL A 59 -15.02 4.24 17.02
C VAL A 59 -15.83 5.51 17.26
N THR A 60 -16.71 5.86 16.32
CA THR A 60 -17.60 7.04 16.44
C THR A 60 -18.58 6.89 17.60
N ALA A 61 -19.14 5.70 17.79
CA ALA A 61 -20.11 5.42 18.85
C ALA A 61 -19.46 5.28 20.24
N HIS A 62 -18.13 5.12 20.33
CA HIS A 62 -17.39 4.90 21.57
C HIS A 62 -16.25 5.91 21.74
N PRO A 63 -16.53 7.19 22.01
CA PRO A 63 -15.49 8.21 22.22
C PRO A 63 -14.45 7.77 23.24
N GLY A 64 -13.18 8.02 22.96
CA GLY A 64 -12.06 7.64 23.83
C GLY A 64 -11.59 6.17 23.73
N CYS A 65 -12.25 5.33 22.92
CA CYS A 65 -11.85 3.92 22.78
C CYS A 65 -10.46 3.73 22.15
N LEU A 66 -9.97 4.75 21.43
CA LEU A 66 -8.64 4.76 20.80
C LEU A 66 -7.52 5.26 21.72
N GLY A 67 -7.89 5.77 22.93
CA GLY A 67 -6.94 6.35 23.88
C GLY A 67 -6.55 7.80 23.55
N THR A 68 -5.88 8.43 24.51
CA THR A 68 -5.56 9.87 24.47
C THR A 68 -4.62 10.26 23.33
N ASP A 69 -3.75 9.39 22.89
CA ASP A 69 -2.80 9.69 21.79
C ASP A 69 -3.50 9.88 20.46
N CYS A 70 -4.71 9.36 20.30
CA CYS A 70 -5.52 9.51 19.09
C CYS A 70 -6.45 10.72 19.11
N GLU A 71 -6.65 11.41 20.23
CA GLU A 71 -7.56 12.58 20.35
C GLU A 71 -7.20 13.75 19.43
N LYS A 72 -5.93 13.87 19.04
CA LYS A 72 -5.44 14.91 18.11
C LYS A 72 -5.79 14.64 16.64
N PHE A 73 -6.33 13.49 16.31
CA PHE A 73 -6.69 13.12 14.93
C PHE A 73 -8.21 13.13 14.76
N GLU A 74 -8.68 13.68 13.64
CA GLU A 74 -10.11 13.67 13.30
C GLU A 74 -10.63 12.27 12.98
N GLN A 75 -9.73 11.38 12.50
CA GLN A 75 -10.03 10.01 12.16
C GLN A 75 -8.96 9.08 12.74
N PHE A 76 -9.28 7.80 12.87
CA PHE A 76 -8.28 6.81 13.26
C PHE A 76 -7.09 6.87 12.29
N PRO A 77 -5.87 7.14 12.79
CA PRO A 77 -4.76 7.56 11.90
C PRO A 77 -4.04 6.42 11.19
N ILE A 78 -4.33 5.17 11.54
CA ILE A 78 -3.61 3.98 11.09
C ILE A 78 -4.51 3.10 10.22
N LEU A 79 -3.92 2.53 9.18
CA LEU A 79 -4.47 1.46 8.37
C LEU A 79 -3.43 0.34 8.29
N THR A 80 -3.84 -0.90 8.57
CA THR A 80 -2.98 -2.07 8.47
C THR A 80 -3.55 -3.04 7.45
N LYS A 81 -2.67 -3.52 6.56
CA LYS A 81 -3.01 -4.49 5.50
C LYS A 81 -2.08 -5.68 5.54
N PHE A 82 -2.57 -6.82 5.07
CA PHE A 82 -1.73 -7.90 4.55
C PHE A 82 -1.80 -7.86 3.03
N ILE A 83 -0.65 -8.00 2.38
CA ILE A 83 -0.49 -7.91 0.92
C ILE A 83 0.24 -9.16 0.43
N ASP A 84 -0.33 -9.85 -0.55
CA ASP A 84 0.30 -10.98 -1.25
C ASP A 84 0.65 -10.56 -2.69
N ALA A 85 1.90 -10.24 -2.91
CA ALA A 85 2.45 -9.84 -4.21
C ALA A 85 2.90 -11.07 -5.02
N LYS A 86 1.97 -11.79 -5.65
CA LYS A 86 2.30 -12.85 -6.61
C LYS A 86 3.01 -12.31 -7.84
N ASN A 87 2.65 -11.10 -8.28
CA ASN A 87 3.31 -10.36 -9.36
C ASN A 87 3.77 -9.00 -8.83
N ASN A 88 4.62 -8.31 -9.62
CA ASN A 88 5.09 -6.98 -9.26
C ASN A 88 3.91 -6.00 -9.15
N LEU A 89 3.92 -5.19 -8.10
CA LEU A 89 3.07 -4.01 -8.01
C LEU A 89 3.64 -2.89 -8.88
N SER A 90 2.82 -1.86 -9.12
CA SER A 90 3.29 -0.65 -9.81
C SER A 90 4.37 0.07 -9.00
N ILE A 91 5.32 0.69 -9.70
CA ILE A 91 6.25 1.63 -9.09
C ILE A 91 5.46 2.90 -8.79
N GLN A 92 5.49 3.34 -7.53
CA GLN A 92 4.61 4.37 -7.00
C GLN A 92 5.31 5.26 -5.98
N VAL A 93 4.68 6.40 -5.70
CA VAL A 93 5.08 7.34 -4.66
C VAL A 93 3.84 7.84 -3.94
N HIS A 94 3.97 8.11 -2.64
CA HIS A 94 2.90 8.65 -1.82
C HIS A 94 3.21 10.08 -1.38
N PRO A 95 2.19 10.96 -1.28
CA PRO A 95 2.38 12.34 -0.88
C PRO A 95 2.58 12.48 0.63
N SER A 96 3.19 13.60 1.05
CA SER A 96 3.20 14.05 2.44
C SER A 96 1.80 14.53 2.88
N ASN A 97 1.60 14.68 4.21
CA ASN A 97 0.36 15.26 4.74
C ASN A 97 0.11 16.67 4.19
N GLU A 98 1.14 17.52 4.13
CA GLU A 98 1.02 18.88 3.62
C GLU A 98 0.45 18.92 2.21
N TYR A 99 0.98 18.07 1.34
CA TYR A 99 0.52 18.00 -0.05
C TYR A 99 -0.87 17.36 -0.16
N ALA A 100 -1.09 16.22 0.51
CA ALA A 100 -2.31 15.42 0.37
C ALA A 100 -3.53 16.12 0.97
N LEU A 101 -3.41 16.74 2.13
CA LEU A 101 -4.51 17.50 2.74
C LEU A 101 -4.96 18.66 1.85
N LYS A 102 -4.01 19.34 1.19
CA LYS A 102 -4.30 20.46 0.29
C LYS A 102 -4.92 20.03 -1.04
N ASN A 103 -4.44 18.94 -1.63
CA ASN A 103 -4.73 18.59 -3.03
C ASN A 103 -5.67 17.38 -3.17
N GLU A 104 -5.68 16.48 -2.19
CA GLU A 104 -6.48 15.23 -2.23
C GLU A 104 -7.56 15.18 -1.16
N HIS A 105 -7.55 16.12 -0.21
CA HIS A 105 -8.44 16.13 0.96
C HIS A 105 -8.36 14.83 1.79
N GLN A 106 -7.18 14.23 1.83
CA GLN A 106 -6.84 13.04 2.59
C GLN A 106 -5.49 13.22 3.28
N TYR A 107 -5.17 12.36 4.25
CA TYR A 107 -3.82 12.30 4.81
C TYR A 107 -2.80 11.89 3.74
N GLY A 108 -1.53 12.23 3.98
CA GLY A 108 -0.41 11.65 3.28
C GLY A 108 -0.30 10.16 3.57
N LYS A 109 0.68 9.49 2.96
CA LYS A 109 0.86 8.05 3.15
C LYS A 109 2.33 7.72 3.39
N THR A 110 2.73 7.85 4.65
CA THR A 110 3.95 7.21 5.16
C THR A 110 3.58 5.82 5.63
N GLU A 111 4.43 4.85 5.35
CA GLU A 111 4.16 3.44 5.64
C GLU A 111 5.38 2.69 6.15
N MET A 112 5.14 1.54 6.74
CA MET A 112 6.13 0.57 7.16
C MET A 112 5.71 -0.80 6.67
N TRP A 113 6.65 -1.55 6.13
CA TRP A 113 6.46 -2.93 5.69
C TRP A 113 7.24 -3.89 6.57
N TYR A 114 6.55 -4.92 7.04
CA TYR A 114 7.17 -6.07 7.67
C TYR A 114 7.02 -7.28 6.75
N VAL A 115 8.13 -7.90 6.36
CA VAL A 115 8.13 -9.06 5.46
C VAL A 115 7.68 -10.29 6.22
N LEU A 116 6.44 -10.72 5.99
CA LEU A 116 5.85 -11.91 6.61
C LEU A 116 6.45 -13.19 6.03
N ASP A 117 6.68 -13.18 4.71
CA ASP A 117 7.34 -14.26 3.99
C ASP A 117 7.75 -13.81 2.58
N CYS A 118 8.74 -14.47 1.98
CA CYS A 118 9.17 -14.17 0.61
C CYS A 118 9.76 -15.41 -0.08
N GLU A 119 9.71 -15.40 -1.41
CA GLU A 119 10.38 -16.39 -2.25
C GLU A 119 11.90 -16.15 -2.28
N PRO A 120 12.73 -17.17 -2.50
CA PRO A 120 14.16 -16.99 -2.69
C PRO A 120 14.48 -16.02 -3.84
N GLY A 121 15.33 -15.03 -3.58
CA GLY A 121 15.72 -14.01 -4.55
C GLY A 121 14.68 -12.89 -4.75
N ALA A 122 13.63 -12.82 -3.93
CA ALA A 122 12.70 -11.72 -3.93
C ALA A 122 13.40 -10.41 -3.53
N PHE A 123 12.94 -9.31 -4.09
CA PHE A 123 13.45 -7.96 -3.82
C PHE A 123 12.32 -6.94 -3.93
N LEU A 124 12.58 -5.74 -3.41
CA LEU A 124 11.71 -4.59 -3.58
C LEU A 124 12.49 -3.42 -4.18
N TYR A 125 11.81 -2.49 -4.81
CA TYR A 125 12.42 -1.22 -5.18
C TYR A 125 12.24 -0.21 -4.04
N TYR A 126 13.34 0.47 -3.67
CA TYR A 126 13.38 1.46 -2.61
C TYR A 126 14.27 2.64 -3.01
N GLY A 127 13.65 3.69 -3.56
CA GLY A 127 14.36 4.85 -4.06
C GLY A 127 15.20 4.55 -5.31
N PHE A 128 16.16 5.40 -5.53
CA PHE A 128 17.13 5.30 -6.64
C PHE A 128 18.45 4.73 -6.13
N ASP A 129 19.20 4.08 -7.01
CA ASP A 129 20.54 3.58 -6.71
C ASP A 129 21.60 4.71 -6.73
N HIS A 130 21.29 5.84 -7.37
CA HIS A 130 22.08 7.07 -7.38
C HIS A 130 21.18 8.29 -7.55
N GLU A 131 21.72 9.48 -7.38
CA GLU A 131 20.99 10.73 -7.61
C GLU A 131 20.74 10.93 -9.11
N ILE A 132 19.48 11.15 -9.48
CA ILE A 132 19.07 11.44 -10.86
C ILE A 132 18.38 12.79 -10.95
N SER A 133 18.51 13.47 -12.10
CA SER A 133 17.80 14.72 -12.35
C SER A 133 16.32 14.48 -12.71
N LYS A 134 15.50 15.52 -12.55
CA LYS A 134 14.10 15.48 -13.02
C LYS A 134 14.01 15.15 -14.51
N ALA A 135 14.92 15.70 -15.33
CA ALA A 135 14.94 15.44 -16.77
C ALA A 135 15.26 13.98 -17.08
N GLU A 136 16.22 13.38 -16.39
CA GLU A 136 16.55 11.97 -16.52
C GLU A 136 15.37 11.10 -16.06
N PHE A 137 14.75 11.41 -14.93
CA PHE A 137 13.57 10.70 -14.45
C PHE A 137 12.45 10.64 -15.50
N GLU A 138 12.14 11.82 -16.11
CA GLU A 138 11.13 11.91 -17.16
C GLU A 138 11.52 11.10 -18.42
N GLU A 139 12.79 11.12 -18.79
CA GLU A 139 13.31 10.36 -19.92
C GLU A 139 13.24 8.86 -19.67
N ARG A 140 13.66 8.39 -18.49
CA ARG A 140 13.60 6.99 -18.08
C ARG A 140 12.16 6.42 -18.11
N ILE A 141 11.17 7.22 -17.69
CA ILE A 141 9.75 6.84 -17.80
C ILE A 141 9.34 6.72 -19.26
N LYS A 142 9.68 7.70 -20.12
CA LYS A 142 9.33 7.71 -21.55
C LYS A 142 9.93 6.53 -22.32
N ASN A 143 11.14 6.18 -21.97
CA ASN A 143 11.93 5.12 -22.65
C ASN A 143 11.73 3.74 -22.02
N ASN A 144 10.89 3.61 -20.97
CA ASN A 144 10.68 2.36 -20.23
C ASN A 144 11.95 1.78 -19.59
N THR A 145 12.88 2.65 -19.16
CA THR A 145 14.15 2.28 -18.53
C THR A 145 14.24 2.70 -17.06
N LEU A 146 13.11 3.09 -16.45
CA LEU A 146 13.09 3.56 -15.06
C LEU A 146 13.68 2.55 -14.07
N THR A 147 13.42 1.26 -14.28
CA THR A 147 13.91 0.19 -13.40
C THR A 147 15.43 0.03 -13.39
N GLU A 148 16.14 0.58 -14.37
CA GLU A 148 17.61 0.50 -14.45
C GLU A 148 18.32 1.42 -13.46
N VAL A 149 17.60 2.41 -12.92
CA VAL A 149 18.12 3.40 -11.96
C VAL A 149 17.45 3.29 -10.58
N LEU A 150 16.64 2.25 -10.37
CA LEU A 150 16.02 2.01 -9.07
C LEU A 150 16.90 1.10 -8.21
N ASN A 151 16.96 1.42 -6.92
CA ASN A 151 17.64 0.60 -5.95
C ASN A 151 16.81 -0.68 -5.65
N ALA A 152 17.29 -1.81 -6.15
CA ALA A 152 16.69 -3.13 -5.92
C ALA A 152 17.27 -3.72 -4.64
N VAL A 153 16.48 -3.77 -3.57
CA VAL A 153 16.88 -4.25 -2.25
C VAL A 153 16.39 -5.67 -2.06
N PRO A 154 17.30 -6.67 -1.92
CA PRO A 154 16.91 -8.04 -1.56
C PRO A 154 16.15 -8.07 -0.24
N VAL A 155 15.17 -8.97 -0.13
CA VAL A 155 14.36 -9.08 1.09
C VAL A 155 14.40 -10.48 1.67
N HIS A 156 14.24 -10.55 2.99
CA HIS A 156 14.14 -11.78 3.76
C HIS A 156 12.96 -11.71 4.71
N LYS A 157 12.43 -12.85 5.07
CA LYS A 157 11.41 -12.94 6.11
C LYS A 157 11.91 -12.30 7.41
N GLY A 158 11.09 -11.38 7.96
CA GLY A 158 11.42 -10.65 9.17
C GLY A 158 12.04 -9.27 8.94
N ASP A 159 12.40 -8.93 7.70
CA ASP A 159 12.88 -7.58 7.37
C ASP A 159 11.78 -6.54 7.57
N CYS A 160 12.21 -5.33 7.94
CA CYS A 160 11.32 -4.21 8.17
C CYS A 160 11.82 -2.98 7.39
N PHE A 161 10.95 -2.37 6.61
CA PHE A 161 11.25 -1.19 5.79
C PHE A 161 10.35 -0.04 6.18
N PHE A 162 10.92 1.12 6.47
CA PHE A 162 10.18 2.35 6.68
C PHE A 162 10.18 3.15 5.38
N ILE A 163 8.99 3.48 4.85
CA ILE A 163 8.80 4.17 3.57
C ILE A 163 8.24 5.57 3.84
N PRO A 164 9.08 6.60 3.98
CA PRO A 164 8.61 7.97 4.11
C PRO A 164 7.82 8.41 2.87
N ALA A 165 6.83 9.26 3.06
CA ALA A 165 6.19 9.96 1.94
C ALA A 165 7.25 10.61 1.04
N GLY A 166 7.05 10.56 -0.29
CA GLY A 166 8.02 11.03 -1.28
C GLY A 166 9.05 9.99 -1.74
N THR A 167 9.14 8.83 -1.09
CA THR A 167 10.01 7.74 -1.53
C THR A 167 9.37 6.98 -2.68
N LEU A 168 10.07 6.85 -3.81
CA LEU A 168 9.66 5.98 -4.91
C LEU A 168 9.91 4.52 -4.52
N HIS A 169 8.91 3.65 -4.66
CA HIS A 169 9.00 2.26 -4.19
C HIS A 169 8.08 1.31 -4.95
N ALA A 170 8.35 0.03 -4.86
CA ALA A 170 7.44 -1.03 -5.30
C ALA A 170 7.71 -2.34 -4.57
N ILE A 171 6.65 -3.07 -4.22
CA ILE A 171 6.73 -4.46 -3.80
C ILE A 171 6.85 -5.31 -5.08
N CYS A 172 7.92 -6.09 -5.18
CA CYS A 172 8.09 -7.01 -6.30
C CYS A 172 7.49 -8.39 -5.99
N LYS A 173 7.42 -9.23 -7.02
CA LYS A 173 6.79 -10.55 -6.92
C LYS A 173 7.40 -11.45 -5.85
N GLY A 174 6.59 -12.34 -5.32
CA GLY A 174 7.02 -13.37 -4.38
C GLY A 174 7.11 -12.89 -2.93
N ILE A 175 6.55 -11.74 -2.58
CA ILE A 175 6.63 -11.15 -1.24
C ILE A 175 5.24 -11.10 -0.61
N VAL A 176 5.16 -11.47 0.67
CA VAL A 176 3.99 -11.23 1.51
C VAL A 176 4.38 -10.30 2.64
N ILE A 177 3.69 -9.20 2.79
CA ILE A 177 3.96 -8.19 3.82
C ILE A 177 2.76 -7.91 4.72
N ALA A 178 3.06 -7.46 5.94
CA ALA A 178 2.17 -6.63 6.73
C ALA A 178 2.58 -5.16 6.52
N GLU A 179 1.67 -4.37 5.99
CA GLU A 179 1.85 -2.94 5.80
C GLU A 179 1.11 -2.18 6.90
N VAL A 180 1.82 -1.33 7.62
CA VAL A 180 1.25 -0.37 8.57
C VAL A 180 1.47 1.02 7.99
N GLN A 181 0.39 1.73 7.72
CA GLN A 181 0.42 3.02 7.03
C GLN A 181 -0.50 4.06 7.68
N GLN A 182 -0.33 5.31 7.30
CA GLN A 182 -1.34 6.32 7.59
C GLN A 182 -2.67 5.94 6.92
N ASN A 183 -3.79 6.35 7.53
CA ASN A 183 -5.15 6.06 7.03
C ASN A 183 -5.46 6.84 5.75
N SER A 184 -4.85 6.42 4.65
CA SER A 184 -4.92 7.05 3.32
C SER A 184 -4.83 6.00 2.23
N ASN A 185 -5.48 6.26 1.10
CA ASN A 185 -5.39 5.43 -0.11
C ASN A 185 -4.80 6.21 -1.30
N VAL A 186 -4.16 7.37 -1.05
CA VAL A 186 -3.58 8.21 -2.10
C VAL A 186 -2.30 7.59 -2.63
N THR A 187 -2.30 7.28 -3.92
CA THR A 187 -1.17 6.65 -4.60
C THR A 187 -0.95 7.29 -5.97
N TYR A 188 0.27 7.76 -6.22
CA TYR A 188 0.70 8.22 -7.54
C TYR A 188 1.51 7.11 -8.22
N ARG A 189 0.87 6.43 -9.17
CA ARG A 189 1.54 5.43 -10.00
C ARG A 189 2.42 6.13 -11.02
N VAL A 190 3.69 5.78 -11.00
CA VAL A 190 4.72 6.36 -11.88
C VAL A 190 4.95 5.43 -13.07
N TYR A 191 5.01 4.13 -12.82
CA TYR A 191 5.28 3.13 -13.84
C TYR A 191 4.63 1.80 -13.48
N ASP A 192 3.98 1.16 -14.44
CA ASP A 192 3.31 -0.11 -14.21
C ASP A 192 3.96 -1.21 -15.06
N THR A 193 4.69 -2.12 -14.42
CA THR A 193 5.37 -3.24 -15.07
C THR A 193 4.41 -4.36 -15.51
N ALA A 194 3.20 -4.41 -14.96
CA ALA A 194 2.24 -5.49 -15.19
C ALA A 194 1.38 -5.30 -16.45
N VAL A 195 1.27 -4.08 -16.98
CA VAL A 195 0.31 -3.74 -18.06
C VAL A 195 0.89 -3.97 -19.46
N TRP A 196 2.20 -4.15 -19.63
CA TRP A 196 2.84 -4.26 -20.93
C TRP A 196 2.66 -5.63 -21.66
N GLY A 197 1.95 -6.59 -21.06
CA GLY A 197 1.77 -7.92 -21.64
C GLY A 197 0.45 -8.21 -22.35
N ARG A 198 -0.59 -7.40 -22.19
CA ARG A 198 -1.93 -7.63 -22.78
C ARG A 198 -2.64 -6.31 -23.08
N THR A 199 -2.69 -5.91 -24.34
CA THR A 199 -3.66 -5.02 -25.03
C THR A 199 -4.61 -4.21 -24.12
N ALA A 200 -4.11 -3.38 -23.25
CA ALA A 200 -4.90 -2.37 -22.56
C ALA A 200 -4.11 -1.07 -22.61
N SER A 201 -4.80 0.04 -22.89
CA SER A 201 -4.26 1.38 -22.71
C SER A 201 -3.61 1.44 -21.33
N PRO A 202 -2.39 1.99 -21.19
CA PRO A 202 -1.75 2.15 -19.90
C PRO A 202 -2.75 2.86 -18.98
N ALA A 203 -2.96 2.32 -17.78
CA ALA A 203 -3.67 3.06 -16.75
C ALA A 203 -3.05 4.46 -16.72
N PRO A 204 -3.85 5.54 -16.72
CA PRO A 204 -3.33 6.87 -16.90
C PRO A 204 -2.25 7.10 -15.84
N CYS A 205 -1.03 7.31 -16.32
CA CYS A 205 0.11 7.62 -15.47
C CYS A 205 -0.23 8.95 -14.79
N THR A 206 -0.65 8.89 -13.53
CA THR A 206 -1.26 10.01 -12.81
C THR A 206 -0.26 11.16 -12.57
N TRP A 207 1.04 10.92 -12.77
CA TRP A 207 2.08 11.93 -12.59
C TRP A 207 1.98 13.12 -13.58
N ARG A 208 1.45 12.91 -14.80
CA ARG A 208 1.36 13.98 -15.82
C ARG A 208 0.45 15.14 -15.44
N ARG A 209 -0.41 15.00 -14.46
CA ARG A 209 -1.40 16.03 -14.12
C ARG A 209 -0.97 17.04 -13.05
N ARG A 210 0.20 16.89 -12.42
CA ARG A 210 0.49 17.64 -11.17
C ARG A 210 1.91 18.16 -10.95
N TRP A 211 2.71 18.30 -12.03
CA TRP A 211 4.02 18.93 -11.96
C TRP A 211 4.05 20.26 -12.74
N THR A 212 2.99 21.06 -12.66
CA THR A 212 2.96 22.46 -13.12
C THR A 212 2.94 23.40 -11.92
#